data_452ec0abb25bae1792af9d8092871c66
#
_entry.id   452ec0abb25bae1792af9d8092871c66
#
_cell.length_a   1.000
_cell.length_b   1.000
_cell.length_c   1.000
_cell.angle_alpha   90.00
_cell.angle_beta   90.00
_cell.angle_gamma   90.00
#
_symmetry.space_group_name_H-M   'P 1'
#
loop_
_entity.id
_entity.type
_entity.pdbx_description
1 polymer ?
#
loop_
_entity_poly.entity_id
_entity_poly.type
_entity_poly.pdbx_seq_one_letter_code
_entity_poly.pdbx_strand_id
1 'polypeptide(L)'
;MKNSMKNLKNAINKTASVLATALVVSSAFALPVMSSATASAAVNTKTLTPLWSLNNFDQPESVVSDASGQHLYVSNINGQPTQLNGKGYISKLSINGEVLQQHWLDGMDAPKGMAIKGDTLYVADMQQVHVVSISEGRIVNSFMASKAKMLNDITIGDDGSVYISDLLGGGIYRIKHHTLAMWFNPTQLPHPNGLFWQDGSLLVASWGLGMNNDFTTQTPGSIYKIKLGTSANKPSLVPLAAAKQMGNLDGLTQDNGSLYVSDWISGDLFKIAKDKREKLLTLNPGLADISSRNGLLFAPLMMDGIVRAWKI
;
A
#
# COMPACT_ATOMS: atom_id res chain seq x y z
N MET A 1 6.55 15.24 16.97
CA MET A 1 6.57 14.30 15.82
C MET A 1 7.71 13.25 15.88
N LYS A 2 8.96 13.58 16.22
CA LYS A 2 9.99 12.53 16.49
C LYS A 2 9.53 11.44 17.48
N ASN A 3 8.66 11.79 18.42
CA ASN A 3 8.08 10.86 19.38
C ASN A 3 7.03 9.90 18.77
N SER A 4 6.34 10.27 17.69
CA SER A 4 5.28 9.44 17.08
C SER A 4 5.85 8.21 16.38
N MET A 5 6.91 8.36 15.58
CA MET A 5 7.56 7.20 14.93
C MET A 5 8.37 6.35 15.92
N LYS A 6 8.95 6.97 16.96
CA LYS A 6 9.60 6.21 18.04
C LYS A 6 8.56 5.41 18.85
N ASN A 7 7.37 5.97 19.03
CA ASN A 7 6.25 5.28 19.67
C ASN A 7 5.69 4.16 18.79
N LEU A 8 5.66 4.34 17.48
CA LEU A 8 5.25 3.29 16.54
C LEU A 8 6.23 2.11 16.55
N LYS A 9 7.55 2.35 16.53
CA LYS A 9 8.56 1.28 16.70
C LYS A 9 8.43 0.58 18.05
N ASN A 10 8.14 1.31 19.13
CA ASN A 10 7.97 0.73 20.47
C ASN A 10 6.66 -0.04 20.62
N ALA A 11 5.57 0.39 19.97
CA ALA A 11 4.30 -0.34 19.97
C ALA A 11 4.42 -1.67 19.21
N ILE A 12 5.09 -1.65 18.06
CA ILE A 12 5.35 -2.85 17.24
C ILE A 12 6.20 -3.87 18.00
N ASN A 13 7.28 -3.42 18.70
CA ASN A 13 8.12 -4.32 19.48
C ASN A 13 7.42 -4.91 20.73
N LYS A 14 6.42 -4.23 21.28
CA LYS A 14 5.63 -4.76 22.41
C LYS A 14 4.66 -5.87 21.99
N THR A 15 4.09 -5.81 20.80
CA THR A 15 3.18 -6.85 20.30
C THR A 15 3.90 -8.16 19.98
N ALA A 16 5.17 -8.10 19.58
CA ALA A 16 6.00 -9.29 19.34
C ALA A 16 6.47 -9.99 20.63
N SER A 17 6.46 -9.29 21.78
CA SER A 17 6.95 -9.84 23.07
C SER A 17 5.91 -10.56 23.94
N VAL A 18 4.62 -10.54 23.58
CA VAL A 18 3.54 -11.11 24.42
C VAL A 18 3.27 -12.60 24.12
N LEU A 19 3.92 -13.22 23.14
CA LEU A 19 3.70 -14.63 22.78
C LEU A 19 4.70 -15.64 23.40
N ALA A 20 5.49 -15.25 24.37
CA ALA A 20 6.40 -16.16 25.07
C ALA A 20 6.31 -15.95 26.58
N THR A 21 5.37 -16.59 27.25
CA THR A 21 5.49 -17.19 28.59
C THR A 21 4.11 -17.53 29.17
N ALA A 22 3.68 -18.75 29.02
CA ALA A 22 2.77 -19.42 29.93
C ALA A 22 3.32 -20.81 30.22
N LEU A 23 4.14 -20.89 31.25
CA LEU A 23 4.53 -22.15 31.86
C LEU A 23 3.44 -22.54 32.85
N VAL A 24 2.68 -23.58 32.56
CA VAL A 24 1.79 -24.20 33.53
C VAL A 24 2.42 -25.53 33.99
N VAL A 25 2.79 -25.56 35.24
CA VAL A 25 3.13 -26.78 35.92
C VAL A 25 1.84 -27.47 36.36
N SER A 26 1.58 -28.68 35.89
CA SER A 26 0.61 -29.58 36.51
C SER A 26 1.08 -31.02 36.45
N SER A 27 1.00 -31.64 37.61
CA SER A 27 1.41 -32.97 38.03
C SER A 27 0.69 -34.08 37.25
N ALA A 28 1.44 -35.15 37.04
CA ALA A 28 1.11 -36.36 36.29
C ALA A 28 -0.01 -37.19 36.89
N PHE A 29 -0.92 -37.68 36.05
CA PHE A 29 -1.57 -38.97 36.15
C PHE A 29 -1.45 -39.66 34.78
N ALA A 30 -0.81 -40.79 34.76
CA ALA A 30 -0.58 -41.60 33.59
C ALA A 30 -1.79 -42.52 33.34
N LEU A 31 -2.41 -42.37 32.18
CA LEU A 31 -3.26 -43.39 31.57
C LEU A 31 -2.68 -43.74 30.19
N PRO A 32 -2.74 -44.99 29.74
CA PRO A 32 -2.19 -45.38 28.45
C PRO A 32 -3.08 -44.84 27.32
N VAL A 33 -2.53 -43.89 26.55
CA VAL A 33 -3.20 -43.40 25.32
C VAL A 33 -2.67 -44.21 24.15
N MET A 34 -3.55 -44.92 23.49
CA MET A 34 -3.30 -45.47 22.16
C MET A 34 -2.96 -44.35 21.20
N SER A 35 -1.76 -44.38 20.68
CA SER A 35 -1.25 -43.44 19.68
C SER A 35 -1.95 -43.70 18.35
N SER A 36 -2.98 -42.91 18.05
CA SER A 36 -3.39 -42.70 16.67
C SER A 36 -2.49 -41.64 16.07
N ALA A 37 -1.54 -42.07 15.27
CA ALA A 37 -0.71 -41.17 14.48
C ALA A 37 -1.62 -40.47 13.45
N THR A 38 -2.15 -39.30 13.81
CA THR A 38 -2.69 -38.36 12.83
C THR A 38 -1.51 -37.79 12.06
N ALA A 39 -1.35 -38.23 10.80
CA ALA A 39 -0.45 -37.60 9.88
C ALA A 39 -0.88 -36.14 9.73
N SER A 40 -0.14 -35.25 10.39
CA SER A 40 -0.23 -33.81 10.12
C SER A 40 0.19 -33.61 8.67
N ALA A 41 -0.76 -33.35 7.79
CA ALA A 41 -0.46 -32.90 6.44
C ALA A 41 0.33 -31.61 6.59
N ALA A 42 1.62 -31.65 6.28
CA ALA A 42 2.45 -30.47 6.18
C ALA A 42 1.81 -29.55 5.16
N VAL A 43 1.23 -28.45 5.63
CA VAL A 43 0.79 -27.36 4.75
C VAL A 43 2.05 -26.86 4.07
N ASN A 44 2.22 -27.21 2.81
CA ASN A 44 3.33 -26.79 1.99
C ASN A 44 3.10 -25.31 1.66
N THR A 45 3.42 -24.41 2.61
CA THR A 45 3.40 -22.97 2.39
C THR A 45 4.52 -22.68 1.41
N LYS A 46 4.16 -22.47 0.15
CA LYS A 46 5.07 -22.05 -0.90
C LYS A 46 5.65 -20.70 -0.49
N THR A 47 6.83 -20.72 0.13
CA THR A 47 7.51 -19.51 0.55
C THR A 47 7.91 -18.73 -0.70
N LEU A 48 7.38 -17.52 -0.86
CA LEU A 48 7.79 -16.64 -1.94
C LEU A 48 9.25 -16.20 -1.72
N THR A 49 10.14 -16.65 -2.59
CA THR A 49 11.55 -16.23 -2.57
C THR A 49 11.71 -14.97 -3.42
N PRO A 50 12.34 -13.91 -2.88
CA PRO A 50 12.61 -12.71 -3.66
C PRO A 50 13.48 -13.02 -4.89
N LEU A 51 13.14 -12.42 -6.02
CA LEU A 51 13.99 -12.39 -7.22
C LEU A 51 15.19 -11.47 -7.00
N TRP A 52 14.93 -10.32 -6.40
CA TRP A 52 15.94 -9.35 -6.00
C TRP A 52 15.46 -8.52 -4.81
N SER A 53 16.42 -7.92 -4.11
CA SER A 53 16.18 -7.03 -2.98
C SER A 53 17.24 -5.95 -3.00
N LEU A 54 16.82 -4.68 -3.05
CA LEU A 54 17.68 -3.51 -3.04
C LEU A 54 17.49 -2.74 -1.75
N ASN A 55 18.55 -2.22 -1.18
CA ASN A 55 18.56 -1.41 0.03
C ASN A 55 19.02 0.03 -0.27
N ASN A 56 19.15 0.86 0.78
CA ASN A 56 19.57 2.25 0.73
C ASN A 56 18.53 3.21 0.10
N PHE A 57 17.25 2.95 0.32
CA PHE A 57 16.16 3.89 0.05
C PHE A 57 15.75 4.61 1.33
N ASP A 58 15.30 5.86 1.20
CA ASP A 58 14.90 6.70 2.33
C ASP A 58 13.38 6.65 2.55
N GLN A 59 12.90 5.65 3.30
CA GLN A 59 11.48 5.35 3.48
C GLN A 59 10.74 5.23 2.13
N PRO A 60 11.08 4.21 1.32
CA PRO A 60 10.38 3.97 0.05
C PRO A 60 8.93 3.64 0.33
N GLU A 61 8.01 4.31 -0.38
CA GLU A 61 6.59 4.21 -0.05
C GLU A 61 5.78 3.57 -1.18
N SER A 62 6.06 3.89 -2.44
CA SER A 62 5.38 3.31 -3.60
C SER A 62 6.39 2.88 -4.66
N VAL A 63 6.01 1.89 -5.45
CA VAL A 63 6.75 1.45 -6.63
C VAL A 63 5.80 1.23 -7.79
N VAL A 64 6.10 1.78 -8.95
CA VAL A 64 5.26 1.65 -10.15
C VAL A 64 6.12 1.37 -11.38
N SER A 65 5.65 0.49 -12.28
CA SER A 65 6.34 0.22 -13.55
C SER A 65 5.84 1.12 -14.68
N ASP A 66 6.74 1.52 -15.58
CA ASP A 66 6.37 2.22 -16.80
C ASP A 66 5.60 1.33 -17.79
N ALA A 67 5.04 1.94 -18.83
CA ALA A 67 4.27 1.21 -19.84
C ALA A 67 5.13 0.20 -20.63
N SER A 68 6.44 0.46 -20.80
CA SER A 68 7.37 -0.45 -21.47
C SER A 68 7.67 -1.71 -20.65
N GLY A 69 7.51 -1.64 -19.30
CA GLY A 69 7.90 -2.70 -18.38
C GLY A 69 9.42 -2.84 -18.25
N GLN A 70 10.19 -1.81 -18.62
CA GLN A 70 11.64 -1.80 -18.49
C GLN A 70 12.11 -1.10 -17.22
N HIS A 71 11.32 -0.13 -16.74
CA HIS A 71 11.69 0.69 -15.60
C HIS A 71 10.66 0.66 -14.49
N LEU A 72 11.15 0.84 -13.27
CA LEU A 72 10.37 1.09 -12.07
C LEU A 72 10.72 2.48 -11.53
N TYR A 73 9.71 3.15 -10.99
CA TYR A 73 9.86 4.39 -10.23
C TYR A 73 9.48 4.13 -8.79
N VAL A 74 10.29 4.63 -7.86
CA VAL A 74 10.11 4.44 -6.42
C VAL A 74 10.05 5.79 -5.74
N SER A 75 8.97 6.08 -5.02
CA SER A 75 8.87 7.28 -4.19
C SER A 75 9.61 7.07 -2.87
N ASN A 76 10.34 8.10 -2.44
CA ASN A 76 11.11 8.10 -1.20
C ASN A 76 10.73 9.32 -0.36
N ILE A 77 10.20 9.11 0.84
CA ILE A 77 9.74 10.18 1.73
C ILE A 77 10.89 11.02 2.27
N ASN A 78 12.01 10.40 2.60
CA ASN A 78 13.22 11.05 3.15
C ASN A 78 12.91 12.01 4.31
N GLY A 79 12.21 11.50 5.34
CA GLY A 79 11.80 12.28 6.51
C GLY A 79 10.64 11.68 7.26
N GLN A 80 9.78 12.53 7.82
CA GLN A 80 8.53 12.06 8.43
C GLN A 80 7.41 12.04 7.39
N PRO A 81 6.47 11.08 7.43
CA PRO A 81 5.41 10.93 6.42
C PRO A 81 4.49 12.14 6.25
N THR A 82 4.50 13.05 7.22
CA THR A 82 3.68 14.29 7.21
C THR A 82 4.54 15.55 7.19
N GLN A 83 5.84 15.46 6.95
CA GLN A 83 6.75 16.58 7.01
C GLN A 83 6.89 17.25 5.63
N LEU A 84 6.68 18.56 5.59
CA LEU A 84 6.95 19.38 4.40
C LEU A 84 8.40 19.84 4.47
N ASN A 85 9.34 19.09 3.88
CA ASN A 85 10.79 19.35 4.04
C ASN A 85 11.54 19.51 2.72
N GLY A 86 10.87 19.26 1.58
CA GLY A 86 11.46 19.35 0.24
C GLY A 86 12.57 18.33 -0.05
N LYS A 87 12.70 17.25 0.76
CA LYS A 87 13.77 16.26 0.63
C LYS A 87 13.32 14.96 -0.05
N GLY A 88 12.01 14.78 -0.21
CA GLY A 88 11.46 13.62 -0.90
C GLY A 88 11.89 13.60 -2.37
N TYR A 89 12.02 12.39 -2.90
CA TYR A 89 12.50 12.18 -4.25
C TYR A 89 11.93 10.89 -4.87
N ILE A 90 12.10 10.76 -6.19
CA ILE A 90 11.77 9.55 -6.94
C ILE A 90 13.08 8.92 -7.42
N SER A 91 13.22 7.61 -7.20
CA SER A 91 14.29 6.80 -7.79
C SER A 91 13.82 6.11 -9.06
N LYS A 92 14.74 5.88 -10.01
CA LYS A 92 14.51 5.08 -11.22
C LYS A 92 15.35 3.82 -11.18
N LEU A 93 14.68 2.68 -11.35
CA LEU A 93 15.29 1.35 -11.37
C LEU A 93 15.05 0.65 -12.71
N SER A 94 15.85 -0.37 -13.03
CA SER A 94 15.46 -1.36 -14.03
C SER A 94 14.49 -2.38 -13.44
N ILE A 95 13.68 -3.03 -14.27
CA ILE A 95 12.77 -4.10 -13.84
C ILE A 95 13.52 -5.28 -13.19
N ASN A 96 14.80 -5.45 -13.49
CA ASN A 96 15.66 -6.54 -13.01
C ASN A 96 16.35 -6.21 -11.67
N GLY A 97 16.07 -5.06 -11.06
CA GLY A 97 16.63 -4.69 -9.76
C GLY A 97 18.01 -4.03 -9.85
N GLU A 98 18.22 -3.14 -10.81
CA GLU A 98 19.39 -2.28 -10.89
C GLU A 98 18.95 -0.83 -10.62
N VAL A 99 19.64 -0.12 -9.74
CA VAL A 99 19.41 1.31 -9.50
C VAL A 99 20.03 2.10 -10.65
N LEU A 100 19.21 2.62 -11.56
CA LEU A 100 19.66 3.42 -12.69
C LEU A 100 19.96 4.86 -12.25
N GLN A 101 19.10 5.41 -11.37
CA GLN A 101 19.27 6.75 -10.84
C GLN A 101 18.57 6.86 -9.48
N GLN A 102 19.35 7.00 -8.39
CA GLN A 102 18.82 7.06 -7.02
C GLN A 102 17.94 8.30 -6.82
N HIS A 103 18.39 9.46 -7.24
CA HIS A 103 17.67 10.73 -7.24
C HIS A 103 17.36 11.10 -8.69
N TRP A 104 16.34 10.43 -9.27
CA TRP A 104 15.90 10.74 -10.64
C TRP A 104 15.11 12.04 -10.69
N LEU A 105 14.34 12.34 -9.63
CA LEU A 105 13.60 13.59 -9.49
C LEU A 105 13.50 13.95 -8.01
N ASP A 106 13.98 15.14 -7.66
CA ASP A 106 14.02 15.67 -6.29
C ASP A 106 12.98 16.77 -6.06
N GLY A 107 12.92 17.28 -4.82
CA GLY A 107 12.20 18.49 -4.44
C GLY A 107 10.75 18.29 -4.08
N MET A 108 10.36 17.09 -3.67
CA MET A 108 9.06 16.77 -3.11
C MET A 108 9.10 16.80 -1.57
N ASP A 109 7.96 16.93 -0.93
CA ASP A 109 7.90 16.96 0.54
C ASP A 109 7.91 15.54 1.15
N ALA A 110 6.92 14.75 0.83
CA ALA A 110 6.80 13.35 1.28
C ALA A 110 6.02 12.56 0.21
N PRO A 111 6.65 12.30 -0.96
CA PRO A 111 5.98 11.62 -2.07
C PRO A 111 5.58 10.20 -1.66
N LYS A 112 4.39 9.81 -2.08
CA LYS A 112 3.75 8.53 -1.74
C LYS A 112 3.31 7.81 -3.01
N GLY A 113 2.06 7.40 -3.06
CA GLY A 113 1.51 6.64 -4.17
C GLY A 113 1.66 7.30 -5.52
N MET A 114 1.82 6.50 -6.55
CA MET A 114 2.12 6.92 -7.90
C MET A 114 1.29 6.16 -8.93
N ALA A 115 1.01 6.81 -10.06
CA ALA A 115 0.40 6.13 -11.22
C ALA A 115 0.97 6.68 -12.53
N ILE A 116 1.13 5.80 -13.52
CA ILE A 116 1.67 6.14 -14.84
C ILE A 116 0.61 5.96 -15.94
N LYS A 117 0.52 6.95 -16.84
CA LYS A 117 -0.22 6.82 -18.09
C LYS A 117 0.57 7.45 -19.25
N GLY A 118 1.06 6.60 -20.14
CA GLY A 118 1.95 7.04 -21.24
C GLY A 118 3.25 7.64 -20.69
N ASP A 119 3.58 8.86 -21.07
CA ASP A 119 4.76 9.60 -20.57
C ASP A 119 4.50 10.35 -19.26
N THR A 120 3.33 10.24 -18.68
CA THR A 120 2.96 11.00 -17.50
C THR A 120 2.99 10.14 -16.26
N LEU A 121 3.78 10.55 -15.25
CA LEU A 121 3.77 10.03 -13.89
C LEU A 121 3.05 11.03 -12.97
N TYR A 122 2.02 10.58 -12.27
CA TYR A 122 1.36 11.31 -11.19
C TYR A 122 1.94 10.87 -9.86
N VAL A 123 2.23 11.82 -8.97
CA VAL A 123 2.78 11.56 -7.63
C VAL A 123 1.96 12.29 -6.58
N ALA A 124 1.44 11.58 -5.60
CA ALA A 124 0.81 12.18 -4.43
C ALA A 124 1.90 12.69 -3.47
N ASP A 125 1.79 13.95 -3.07
CA ASP A 125 2.76 14.59 -2.16
C ASP A 125 2.03 15.51 -1.19
N MET A 126 1.66 14.98 -0.03
CA MET A 126 0.97 15.67 1.06
C MET A 126 -0.34 16.35 0.61
N GLN A 127 -0.30 17.57 0.17
CA GLN A 127 -1.43 18.37 -0.30
C GLN A 127 -1.35 18.69 -1.80
N GLN A 128 -0.44 18.04 -2.52
CA GLN A 128 -0.22 18.27 -3.93
C GLN A 128 -0.26 16.95 -4.71
N VAL A 129 -0.63 17.02 -5.96
CA VAL A 129 -0.40 15.96 -6.95
C VAL A 129 0.50 16.52 -8.01
N HIS A 130 1.73 16.03 -8.08
CA HIS A 130 2.67 16.40 -9.12
C HIS A 130 2.40 15.63 -10.40
N VAL A 131 2.53 16.32 -11.53
CA VAL A 131 2.47 15.75 -12.87
C VAL A 131 3.88 15.83 -13.45
N VAL A 132 4.48 14.69 -13.70
CA VAL A 132 5.87 14.57 -14.14
C VAL A 132 5.89 14.03 -15.56
N SER A 133 6.67 14.67 -16.45
CA SER A 133 7.05 14.08 -17.73
C SER A 133 8.19 13.10 -17.51
N ILE A 134 7.95 11.82 -17.86
CA ILE A 134 8.95 10.77 -17.71
C ILE A 134 10.13 11.00 -18.68
N SER A 135 9.84 11.36 -19.92
CA SER A 135 10.85 11.61 -20.95
C SER A 135 11.72 12.84 -20.65
N GLU A 136 11.14 13.87 -20.02
CA GLU A 136 11.87 15.09 -19.65
C GLU A 136 12.50 15.02 -18.25
N GLY A 137 12.06 14.07 -17.40
CA GLY A 137 12.55 13.91 -16.03
C GLY A 137 12.28 15.12 -15.14
N ARG A 138 11.15 15.79 -15.31
CA ARG A 138 10.81 16.99 -14.54
C ARG A 138 9.30 17.10 -14.24
N ILE A 139 8.97 17.82 -13.18
CA ILE A 139 7.60 18.24 -12.89
C ILE A 139 7.16 19.25 -13.96
N VAL A 140 6.05 18.96 -14.66
CA VAL A 140 5.45 19.82 -15.67
C VAL A 140 4.22 20.57 -15.17
N ASN A 141 3.58 20.06 -14.11
CA ASN A 141 2.44 20.70 -13.47
C ASN A 141 2.28 20.18 -12.03
N SER A 142 1.51 20.90 -11.20
CA SER A 142 1.09 20.45 -9.87
C SER A 142 -0.33 20.92 -9.58
N PHE A 143 -1.13 20.04 -8.97
CA PHE A 143 -2.48 20.34 -8.53
C PHE A 143 -2.51 20.42 -7.01
N MET A 144 -2.95 21.55 -6.46
CA MET A 144 -3.05 21.77 -5.02
C MET A 144 -4.41 21.32 -4.48
N ALA A 145 -4.41 20.43 -3.49
CA ALA A 145 -5.56 20.01 -2.70
C ALA A 145 -5.47 20.64 -1.30
N SER A 146 -5.67 21.93 -1.18
CA SER A 146 -5.44 22.70 0.06
C SER A 146 -6.24 22.23 1.28
N LYS A 147 -7.30 21.46 1.08
CA LYS A 147 -8.13 20.86 2.14
C LYS A 147 -7.71 19.44 2.50
N ALA A 148 -6.86 18.80 1.71
CA ALA A 148 -6.33 17.49 2.01
C ALA A 148 -5.42 17.56 3.24
N LYS A 149 -5.34 16.46 3.98
CA LYS A 149 -4.42 16.35 5.12
C LYS A 149 -3.21 15.48 4.80
N MET A 150 -3.40 14.41 4.03
CA MET A 150 -2.32 13.54 3.59
C MET A 150 -2.82 12.76 2.37
N LEU A 151 -2.63 13.32 1.18
CA LEU A 151 -2.81 12.56 -0.05
C LEU A 151 -1.86 11.37 0.00
N ASN A 152 -2.39 10.19 -0.35
CA ASN A 152 -1.63 8.96 -0.21
C ASN A 152 -1.50 8.23 -1.55
N ASP A 153 -2.50 7.50 -2.00
CA ASP A 153 -2.34 6.69 -3.21
C ASP A 153 -3.10 7.26 -4.42
N ILE A 154 -2.66 6.84 -5.61
CA ILE A 154 -3.18 7.28 -6.91
C ILE A 154 -3.49 6.09 -7.81
N THR A 155 -4.63 6.17 -8.49
CA THR A 155 -4.94 5.30 -9.63
C THR A 155 -5.59 6.08 -10.77
N ILE A 156 -5.58 5.52 -11.98
CA ILE A 156 -6.09 6.18 -13.18
C ILE A 156 -7.23 5.33 -13.78
N GLY A 157 -8.37 5.95 -13.97
CA GLY A 157 -9.53 5.32 -14.59
C GLY A 157 -9.44 5.24 -16.12
N ASP A 158 -10.30 4.42 -16.71
CA ASP A 158 -10.36 4.22 -18.17
C ASP A 158 -10.59 5.52 -18.94
N ASP A 159 -11.37 6.45 -18.35
CA ASP A 159 -11.65 7.76 -18.92
C ASP A 159 -10.52 8.79 -18.74
N GLY A 160 -9.39 8.37 -18.16
CA GLY A 160 -8.27 9.23 -17.85
C GLY A 160 -8.44 10.09 -16.60
N SER A 161 -9.53 9.95 -15.86
CA SER A 161 -9.64 10.55 -14.53
C SER A 161 -8.60 9.96 -13.59
N VAL A 162 -7.94 10.81 -12.80
CA VAL A 162 -6.96 10.39 -11.78
C VAL A 162 -7.64 10.48 -10.44
N TYR A 163 -7.63 9.39 -9.68
CA TYR A 163 -8.24 9.30 -8.34
C TYR A 163 -7.13 9.27 -7.30
N ILE A 164 -7.30 10.01 -6.21
CA ILE A 164 -6.29 10.19 -5.17
C ILE A 164 -6.96 10.02 -3.80
N SER A 165 -6.44 9.15 -2.95
CA SER A 165 -6.91 9.00 -1.57
C SER A 165 -6.33 10.08 -0.66
N ASP A 166 -7.11 10.50 0.35
CA ASP A 166 -6.63 11.34 1.46
C ASP A 166 -6.75 10.54 2.75
N LEU A 167 -5.66 9.88 3.15
CA LEU A 167 -5.63 8.97 4.29
C LEU A 167 -6.09 9.65 5.59
N LEU A 168 -5.56 10.84 5.90
CA LEU A 168 -5.85 11.54 7.16
C LEU A 168 -7.04 12.51 7.05
N GLY A 169 -7.32 13.04 5.88
CA GLY A 169 -8.46 13.92 5.64
C GLY A 169 -9.76 13.17 5.35
N GLY A 170 -9.62 11.95 4.86
CA GLY A 170 -10.74 11.12 4.39
C GLY A 170 -11.18 11.47 2.97
N GLY A 171 -11.81 10.50 2.32
CA GLY A 171 -12.36 10.65 0.98
C GLY A 171 -11.36 10.49 -0.15
N ILE A 172 -11.90 10.64 -1.36
CA ILE A 172 -11.18 10.47 -2.62
C ILE A 172 -11.26 11.78 -3.39
N TYR A 173 -10.13 12.33 -3.75
CA TYR A 173 -10.01 13.41 -4.71
C TYR A 173 -9.99 12.86 -6.15
N ARG A 174 -10.32 13.70 -7.12
CA ARG A 174 -10.24 13.34 -8.52
C ARG A 174 -9.74 14.51 -9.36
N ILE A 175 -8.76 14.23 -10.21
CA ILE A 175 -8.40 15.14 -11.32
C ILE A 175 -9.21 14.71 -12.55
N LYS A 176 -10.01 15.62 -13.07
CA LYS A 176 -10.76 15.47 -14.33
C LYS A 176 -10.81 16.81 -15.04
N HIS A 177 -10.59 16.81 -16.36
CA HIS A 177 -10.55 18.04 -17.16
C HIS A 177 -9.66 19.13 -16.53
N HIS A 178 -8.44 18.74 -16.14
CA HIS A 178 -7.43 19.61 -15.49
C HIS A 178 -7.90 20.29 -14.18
N THR A 179 -8.89 19.72 -13.52
CA THR A 179 -9.37 20.24 -12.23
C THR A 179 -9.30 19.16 -11.16
N LEU A 180 -8.62 19.46 -10.04
CA LEU A 180 -8.57 18.62 -8.84
C LEU A 180 -9.68 19.04 -7.87
N ALA A 181 -10.52 18.11 -7.46
CA ALA A 181 -11.58 18.35 -6.49
C ALA A 181 -11.87 17.11 -5.65
N MET A 182 -12.39 17.30 -4.42
CA MET A 182 -12.99 16.22 -3.65
C MET A 182 -14.15 15.63 -4.45
N TRP A 183 -14.06 14.33 -4.78
CA TRP A 183 -15.03 13.63 -5.58
C TRP A 183 -15.99 12.78 -4.77
N PHE A 184 -15.48 12.06 -3.75
CA PHE A 184 -16.27 11.12 -2.96
C PHE A 184 -15.74 11.04 -1.53
N ASN A 185 -16.58 11.35 -0.53
CA ASN A 185 -16.21 11.33 0.88
C ASN A 185 -17.35 10.81 1.75
N PRO A 186 -17.69 9.52 1.67
CA PRO A 186 -18.72 8.94 2.53
C PRO A 186 -18.16 8.61 3.91
N THR A 187 -18.95 8.80 4.97
CA THR A 187 -18.56 8.48 6.35
C THR A 187 -18.26 6.99 6.56
N GLN A 188 -18.76 6.11 5.68
CA GLN A 188 -18.54 4.67 5.73
C GLN A 188 -17.20 4.21 5.12
N LEU A 189 -16.41 5.12 4.54
CA LEU A 189 -15.07 4.85 4.02
C LEU A 189 -14.03 5.45 4.97
N PRO A 190 -13.61 4.73 6.01
CA PRO A 190 -12.64 5.26 6.98
C PRO A 190 -11.23 5.20 6.41
N HIS A 191 -10.50 6.29 6.49
CA HIS A 191 -9.07 6.36 6.16
C HIS A 191 -8.71 5.63 4.88
N PRO A 192 -9.21 6.09 3.68
CA PRO A 192 -8.87 5.47 2.40
C PRO A 192 -7.38 5.58 2.13
N ASN A 193 -6.78 4.47 1.73
CA ASN A 193 -5.36 4.36 1.43
C ASN A 193 -5.18 3.84 0.00
N GLY A 194 -4.74 2.60 -0.20
CA GLY A 194 -4.48 2.03 -1.50
C GLY A 194 -5.66 2.10 -2.48
N LEU A 195 -5.39 2.43 -3.72
CA LEU A 195 -6.37 2.59 -4.79
C LEU A 195 -6.03 1.69 -5.97
N PHE A 196 -7.02 1.02 -6.52
CA PHE A 196 -6.85 0.25 -7.74
C PHE A 196 -8.07 0.38 -8.65
N TRP A 197 -7.85 0.74 -9.91
CA TRP A 197 -8.92 0.79 -10.90
C TRP A 197 -9.16 -0.59 -11.51
N GLN A 198 -10.39 -1.08 -11.45
CA GLN A 198 -10.78 -2.38 -12.00
C GLN A 198 -12.18 -2.33 -12.61
N ASP A 199 -12.29 -2.71 -13.88
CA ASP A 199 -13.57 -2.96 -14.57
C ASP A 199 -14.59 -1.83 -14.34
N GLY A 200 -14.20 -0.60 -14.62
CA GLY A 200 -15.06 0.59 -14.48
C GLY A 200 -15.43 0.93 -13.02
N SER A 201 -14.68 0.42 -12.06
CA SER A 201 -14.88 0.66 -10.63
C SER A 201 -13.57 0.99 -9.94
N LEU A 202 -13.64 1.74 -8.84
CA LEU A 202 -12.49 2.01 -7.99
C LEU A 202 -12.52 1.07 -6.78
N LEU A 203 -11.46 0.28 -6.62
CA LEU A 203 -11.19 -0.46 -5.38
C LEU A 203 -10.41 0.45 -4.44
N VAL A 204 -10.75 0.39 -3.15
CA VAL A 204 -10.12 1.20 -2.10
C VAL A 204 -9.75 0.29 -0.93
N ALA A 205 -8.48 0.18 -0.64
CA ALA A 205 -7.99 -0.37 0.61
C ALA A 205 -8.12 0.68 1.71
N SER A 206 -8.77 0.33 2.80
CA SER A 206 -8.94 1.23 3.94
C SER A 206 -7.95 0.87 5.03
N TRP A 207 -7.38 1.90 5.66
CA TRP A 207 -6.49 1.70 6.82
C TRP A 207 -7.21 1.15 8.04
N GLY A 208 -8.50 1.47 8.22
CA GLY A 208 -9.32 1.02 9.33
C GLY A 208 -10.02 2.14 10.08
N LEU A 209 -10.74 1.80 11.14
CA LEU A 209 -11.54 2.76 11.91
C LEU A 209 -10.96 2.96 13.32
N GLY A 210 -11.09 4.18 13.85
CA GLY A 210 -10.60 4.53 15.17
C GLY A 210 -9.07 4.56 15.23
N MET A 211 -8.46 5.31 14.32
CA MET A 211 -7.01 5.46 14.23
C MET A 211 -6.46 6.17 15.47
N ASN A 212 -5.46 5.55 16.08
CA ASN A 212 -4.71 6.09 17.24
C ASN A 212 -3.55 6.98 16.75
N ASN A 213 -2.89 7.66 17.69
CA ASN A 213 -1.74 8.53 17.39
C ASN A 213 -0.51 7.78 16.84
N ASP A 214 -0.44 6.48 17.04
CA ASP A 214 0.61 5.58 16.52
C ASP A 214 0.19 4.88 15.22
N PHE A 215 -0.89 5.33 14.60
CA PHE A 215 -1.50 4.79 13.38
C PHE A 215 -2.13 3.40 13.52
N THR A 216 -2.09 2.74 14.67
CA THR A 216 -2.91 1.54 14.90
C THR A 216 -4.39 1.88 14.89
N THR A 217 -5.26 0.92 14.62
CA THR A 217 -6.71 1.13 14.55
C THR A 217 -7.47 0.21 15.50
N GLN A 218 -8.62 0.66 15.97
CA GLN A 218 -9.52 -0.13 16.81
C GLN A 218 -10.22 -1.23 15.99
N THR A 219 -10.55 -0.92 14.74
CA THR A 219 -11.14 -1.88 13.80
C THR A 219 -10.28 -1.95 12.55
N PRO A 220 -9.81 -3.16 12.17
CA PRO A 220 -9.04 -3.36 10.95
C PRO A 220 -9.77 -2.87 9.70
N GLY A 221 -9.01 -2.40 8.73
CA GLY A 221 -9.50 -1.95 7.45
C GLY A 221 -10.04 -3.08 6.56
N SER A 222 -10.70 -2.67 5.50
CA SER A 222 -11.35 -3.54 4.51
C SER A 222 -11.10 -3.02 3.11
N ILE A 223 -11.31 -3.83 2.10
CA ILE A 223 -11.36 -3.35 0.73
C ILE A 223 -12.81 -3.03 0.36
N TYR A 224 -13.00 -1.85 -0.19
CA TYR A 224 -14.27 -1.38 -0.72
C TYR A 224 -14.23 -1.27 -2.23
N LYS A 225 -15.36 -1.49 -2.87
CA LYS A 225 -15.58 -1.21 -4.29
C LYS A 225 -16.49 0.01 -4.41
N ILE A 226 -16.02 1.04 -5.07
CA ILE A 226 -16.81 2.20 -5.45
C ILE A 226 -17.23 2.02 -6.91
N LYS A 227 -18.53 1.79 -7.12
CA LYS A 227 -19.13 1.83 -8.47
C LYS A 227 -19.37 3.28 -8.83
N LEU A 228 -18.85 3.69 -9.99
CA LEU A 228 -19.09 5.05 -10.47
C LEU A 228 -20.57 5.25 -10.72
N GLY A 229 -21.05 6.40 -10.25
CA GLY A 229 -22.41 6.82 -10.56
C GLY A 229 -22.52 7.27 -12.03
N THR A 230 -23.74 7.28 -12.51
CA THR A 230 -24.10 7.96 -13.77
C THR A 230 -24.53 9.41 -13.47
N SER A 231 -24.87 10.18 -14.50
CA SER A 231 -25.44 11.52 -14.30
C SER A 231 -26.71 11.53 -13.44
N ALA A 232 -27.41 10.39 -13.35
CA ALA A 232 -28.63 10.23 -12.54
C ALA A 232 -28.39 9.61 -11.15
N ASN A 233 -27.26 8.92 -10.93
CA ASN A 233 -26.97 8.19 -9.70
C ASN A 233 -25.62 8.58 -9.10
N LYS A 234 -25.58 8.76 -7.77
CA LYS A 234 -24.33 8.99 -7.03
C LYS A 234 -23.46 7.72 -7.00
N PRO A 235 -22.12 7.85 -6.83
CA PRO A 235 -21.26 6.71 -6.57
C PRO A 235 -21.74 5.88 -5.38
N SER A 236 -21.63 4.56 -5.47
CA SER A 236 -22.02 3.64 -4.40
C SER A 236 -20.83 2.88 -3.85
N LEU A 237 -20.79 2.71 -2.52
CA LEU A 237 -19.72 2.04 -1.78
C LEU A 237 -20.21 0.66 -1.32
N VAL A 238 -19.45 -0.40 -1.66
CA VAL A 238 -19.76 -1.77 -1.25
C VAL A 238 -18.47 -2.43 -0.73
N PRO A 239 -18.45 -3.00 0.50
CA PRO A 239 -17.31 -3.76 0.97
C PRO A 239 -17.19 -5.10 0.22
N LEU A 240 -15.97 -5.50 -0.13
CA LEU A 240 -15.71 -6.82 -0.70
C LEU A 240 -15.81 -7.88 0.40
N ALA A 241 -16.62 -8.92 0.19
CA ALA A 241 -16.91 -9.93 1.20
C ALA A 241 -15.65 -10.66 1.69
N ALA A 242 -14.73 -11.03 0.77
CA ALA A 242 -13.48 -11.71 1.08
C ALA A 242 -12.43 -10.81 1.74
N ALA A 243 -12.66 -9.49 1.80
CA ALA A 243 -11.68 -8.49 2.21
C ALA A 243 -12.18 -7.60 3.35
N LYS A 244 -12.98 -8.14 4.25
CA LYS A 244 -13.46 -7.44 5.45
C LYS A 244 -12.47 -7.61 6.60
N GLN A 245 -12.21 -6.53 7.33
CA GLN A 245 -11.41 -6.49 8.56
C GLN A 245 -10.08 -7.26 8.42
N MET A 246 -9.29 -6.87 7.42
CA MET A 246 -8.04 -7.55 7.09
C MET A 246 -6.85 -7.04 7.90
N GLY A 247 -6.73 -5.71 8.06
CA GLY A 247 -5.58 -5.08 8.67
C GLY A 247 -5.54 -3.58 8.41
N ASN A 248 -4.36 -3.00 8.53
CA ASN A 248 -4.08 -1.61 8.17
C ASN A 248 -3.57 -1.59 6.72
N LEU A 249 -4.55 -1.67 5.79
CA LEU A 249 -4.26 -1.94 4.39
C LEU A 249 -3.62 -0.73 3.71
N ASP A 250 -2.58 -1.03 2.90
CA ASP A 250 -1.83 -0.01 2.17
C ASP A 250 -2.01 -0.21 0.66
N GLY A 251 -1.07 -0.84 -0.01
CA GLY A 251 -1.10 -1.00 -1.45
C GLY A 251 -2.08 -2.04 -1.97
N LEU A 252 -2.53 -1.83 -3.19
CA LEU A 252 -3.50 -2.67 -3.88
C LEU A 252 -3.12 -2.84 -5.35
N THR A 253 -2.91 -4.09 -5.79
CA THR A 253 -2.60 -4.37 -7.19
C THR A 253 -3.25 -5.65 -7.68
N GLN A 254 -3.32 -5.86 -8.99
CA GLN A 254 -3.89 -7.07 -9.58
C GLN A 254 -2.96 -7.67 -10.64
N ASP A 255 -2.79 -8.99 -10.59
CA ASP A 255 -2.13 -9.76 -11.64
C ASP A 255 -2.83 -11.10 -11.84
N ASN A 256 -2.97 -11.51 -13.11
CA ASN A 256 -3.60 -12.79 -13.51
C ASN A 256 -4.94 -13.07 -12.78
N GLY A 257 -5.80 -12.04 -12.66
CA GLY A 257 -7.13 -12.16 -12.05
C GLY A 257 -7.14 -12.31 -10.52
N SER A 258 -5.98 -12.21 -9.88
CA SER A 258 -5.84 -12.18 -8.42
C SER A 258 -5.50 -10.77 -7.95
N LEU A 259 -6.15 -10.33 -6.86
CA LEU A 259 -5.85 -9.09 -6.18
C LEU A 259 -4.79 -9.36 -5.10
N TYR A 260 -3.80 -8.48 -4.99
CA TYR A 260 -2.76 -8.52 -3.96
C TYR A 260 -2.89 -7.27 -3.09
N VAL A 261 -2.69 -7.42 -1.79
CA VAL A 261 -2.92 -6.38 -0.78
C VAL A 261 -1.82 -6.43 0.26
N SER A 262 -1.22 -5.30 0.55
CA SER A 262 -0.28 -5.13 1.65
C SER A 262 -1.00 -4.65 2.92
N ASP A 263 -0.52 -5.10 4.08
CA ASP A 263 -0.84 -4.55 5.39
C ASP A 263 0.43 -3.94 5.98
N TRP A 264 0.43 -2.64 6.15
CA TRP A 264 1.60 -1.89 6.55
C TRP A 264 2.05 -2.21 7.99
N ILE A 265 1.08 -2.39 8.93
CA ILE A 265 1.38 -2.62 10.35
C ILE A 265 1.87 -4.04 10.60
N SER A 266 1.17 -5.04 10.05
CA SER A 266 1.54 -6.45 10.26
C SER A 266 2.68 -6.92 9.35
N GLY A 267 2.92 -6.23 8.23
CA GLY A 267 3.83 -6.68 7.17
C GLY A 267 3.26 -7.85 6.36
N ASP A 268 1.98 -8.12 6.47
CA ASP A 268 1.33 -9.22 5.74
C ASP A 268 1.07 -8.85 4.27
N LEU A 269 1.40 -9.78 3.38
CA LEU A 269 0.99 -9.74 1.99
C LEU A 269 -0.13 -10.76 1.77
N PHE A 270 -1.28 -10.29 1.30
CA PHE A 270 -2.43 -11.12 0.99
C PHE A 270 -2.65 -11.26 -0.50
N LYS A 271 -3.19 -12.42 -0.89
CA LYS A 271 -3.78 -12.69 -2.21
C LYS A 271 -5.27 -12.95 -2.04
N ILE A 272 -6.08 -12.34 -2.90
CA ILE A 272 -7.52 -12.59 -2.97
C ILE A 272 -7.84 -13.08 -4.38
N ALA A 273 -8.36 -14.29 -4.46
CA ALA A 273 -8.74 -14.92 -5.72
C ALA A 273 -10.02 -15.74 -5.52
N LYS A 274 -10.99 -15.61 -6.44
CA LYS A 274 -12.26 -16.35 -6.37
C LYS A 274 -12.92 -16.26 -4.97
N ASP A 275 -12.98 -15.04 -4.43
CA ASP A 275 -13.54 -14.73 -3.10
C ASP A 275 -12.87 -15.44 -1.91
N LYS A 276 -11.65 -15.95 -2.10
CA LYS A 276 -10.83 -16.53 -1.03
C LYS A 276 -9.62 -15.63 -0.76
N ARG A 277 -9.35 -15.41 0.52
CA ARG A 277 -8.17 -14.70 1.00
C ARG A 277 -7.12 -15.70 1.47
N GLU A 278 -5.90 -15.49 1.02
CA GLU A 278 -4.71 -16.25 1.41
C GLU A 278 -3.63 -15.26 1.88
N LYS A 279 -2.96 -15.54 2.98
CA LYS A 279 -1.75 -14.85 3.38
C LYS A 279 -0.55 -15.54 2.73
N LEU A 280 0.18 -14.80 1.89
CA LEU A 280 1.31 -15.32 1.14
C LEU A 280 2.61 -15.30 1.95
N LEU A 281 2.83 -14.22 2.71
CA LEU A 281 4.01 -14.03 3.55
C LEU A 281 3.75 -12.95 4.60
N THR A 282 4.63 -12.88 5.60
CA THR A 282 4.72 -11.79 6.57
C THR A 282 6.15 -11.26 6.55
N LEU A 283 6.30 -9.95 6.40
CA LEU A 283 7.55 -9.21 6.42
C LEU A 283 7.60 -8.33 7.68
N ASN A 284 8.64 -7.51 7.79
CA ASN A 284 8.66 -6.47 8.82
C ASN A 284 7.54 -5.44 8.55
N PRO A 285 7.06 -4.74 9.60
CA PRO A 285 6.17 -3.60 9.43
C PRO A 285 6.72 -2.57 8.45
N GLY A 286 5.83 -1.94 7.69
CA GLY A 286 6.20 -0.99 6.64
C GLY A 286 6.12 -1.58 5.23
N LEU A 287 5.41 -2.70 5.04
CA LEU A 287 5.05 -3.17 3.70
C LEU A 287 4.03 -2.18 3.13
N ALA A 288 4.53 -1.25 2.29
CA ALA A 288 3.79 -0.10 1.82
C ALA A 288 3.10 -0.36 0.45
N ASP A 289 2.96 0.66 -0.40
CA ASP A 289 2.20 0.54 -1.65
C ASP A 289 2.90 -0.36 -2.68
N ILE A 290 2.21 -1.42 -3.07
CA ILE A 290 2.70 -2.49 -3.95
C ILE A 290 2.19 -2.33 -5.37
N SER A 291 2.98 -2.78 -6.34
CA SER A 291 2.51 -2.94 -7.72
C SER A 291 2.84 -4.29 -8.31
N SER A 292 2.17 -4.65 -9.39
CA SER A 292 2.43 -5.89 -10.12
C SER A 292 2.47 -5.68 -11.62
N ARG A 293 3.25 -6.51 -12.29
CA ARG A 293 3.31 -6.55 -13.74
C ARG A 293 3.83 -7.90 -14.25
N ASN A 294 3.08 -8.53 -15.15
CA ASN A 294 3.50 -9.75 -15.87
C ASN A 294 3.99 -10.87 -14.94
N GLY A 295 3.29 -11.13 -13.84
CA GLY A 295 3.66 -12.15 -12.87
C GLY A 295 4.80 -11.76 -11.93
N LEU A 296 5.19 -10.48 -11.91
CA LEU A 296 6.10 -9.90 -10.93
C LEU A 296 5.32 -9.02 -9.94
N LEU A 297 5.67 -9.10 -8.68
CA LEU A 297 5.21 -8.20 -7.61
C LEU A 297 6.39 -7.39 -7.11
N PHE A 298 6.20 -6.09 -6.98
CA PHE A 298 7.17 -5.14 -6.44
C PHE A 298 6.61 -4.53 -5.17
N ALA A 299 7.45 -4.46 -4.13
CA ALA A 299 7.04 -3.91 -2.86
C ALA A 299 8.15 -3.11 -2.20
N PRO A 300 7.85 -1.89 -1.74
CA PRO A 300 8.70 -1.15 -0.84
C PRO A 300 8.48 -1.63 0.60
N LEU A 301 9.58 -1.79 1.34
CA LEU A 301 9.60 -2.02 2.78
C LEU A 301 10.10 -0.74 3.43
N MET A 302 9.17 0.16 3.69
CA MET A 302 9.42 1.55 4.07
C MET A 302 10.33 1.67 5.29
N MET A 303 10.10 0.84 6.33
CA MET A 303 10.84 0.92 7.59
C MET A 303 12.25 0.32 7.49
N ASP A 304 12.47 -0.56 6.52
CA ASP A 304 13.77 -1.21 6.28
C ASP A 304 14.60 -0.48 5.22
N GLY A 305 14.02 0.49 4.48
CA GLY A 305 14.68 1.17 3.37
C GLY A 305 14.98 0.22 2.19
N ILE A 306 14.07 -0.73 1.94
CA ILE A 306 14.25 -1.80 0.95
C ILE A 306 13.15 -1.72 -0.12
N VAL A 307 13.54 -2.02 -1.36
CA VAL A 307 12.59 -2.37 -2.44
C VAL A 307 12.86 -3.81 -2.86
N ARG A 308 11.81 -4.60 -3.04
CA ARG A 308 11.93 -6.03 -3.29
C ARG A 308 10.98 -6.49 -4.39
N ALA A 309 11.39 -7.51 -5.14
CA ALA A 309 10.54 -8.15 -6.15
C ALA A 309 10.40 -9.66 -5.93
N TRP A 310 9.23 -10.19 -6.30
CA TRP A 310 8.93 -11.62 -6.31
C TRP A 310 8.25 -12.03 -7.60
N LYS A 311 8.35 -13.31 -7.93
CA LYS A 311 7.48 -13.95 -8.93
C LYS A 311 6.22 -14.47 -8.22
N ILE A 312 5.03 -14.10 -8.71
CA ILE A 312 3.72 -14.42 -8.13
C ILE A 312 2.88 -15.31 -9.04
#